data_f169add431f06fd0259a68d214fd6105
#
_entry.id   f169add431f06fd0259a68d214fd6105
#
_cell.length_a   1.000
_cell.length_b   1.000
_cell.length_c   1.000
_cell.angle_alpha   90.00
_cell.angle_beta   90.00
_cell.angle_gamma   90.00
#
_symmetry.space_group_name_H-M   'P 1'
#
loop_
_entity.id
_entity.type
_entity.pdbx_description
1 polymer ?
#
loop_
_entity_poly.entity_id
_entity_poly.type
_entity_poly.pdbx_seq_one_letter_code
_entity_poly.pdbx_strand_id
1 'polypeptide(L)'
;MEKIKSTSNIELNIDVPSVREINLETAINLQKNGTLFVDARSEEYLEDGFIPGAINNDDTDALSDEIATLIGFDKGFVIYCSDDDCGSSEDLAYDLQEFGFNNILVFKGGWKTWSESGLDIEYNE
;
A
#
# COMPACT_ATOMS: atom_id res chain seq x y z
N MET A 1 22.89 -26.80 3.47
CA MET A 1 22.62 -26.52 2.75
C MET A 1 21.91 -26.04 2.39
N GLU A 2 21.67 -25.92 2.88
CA GLU A 2 21.21 -25.50 2.23
C GLU A 2 20.57 -24.88 2.05
N LYS A 3 20.73 -25.14 2.64
CA LYS A 3 20.39 -24.63 2.09
C LYS A 3 19.80 -24.09 1.77
N ILE A 4 19.99 -24.49 2.48
CA ILE A 4 19.71 -24.07 1.78
C ILE A 4 19.13 -23.57 1.59
N LYS A 5 19.21 -23.75 2.13
CA LYS A 5 18.89 -23.40 1.50
C LYS A 5 18.31 -23.06 1.17
N SER A 6 18.42 -23.30 1.78
CA SER A 6 18.08 -23.07 1.02
C SER A 6 17.54 -22.77 0.66
N THR A 7 17.62 -23.00 1.11
CA THR A 7 17.27 -22.78 0.38
C THR A 7 16.56 -22.45 0.14
N SER A 8 16.70 -22.65 0.63
CA SER A 8 16.20 -22.40 0.02
C SER A 8 15.55 -21.91 -0.17
N ASN A 9 15.63 -21.99 0.23
CA ASN A 9 15.15 -21.57 -0.42
C ASN A 9 14.89 -21.06 -0.96
N ILE A 10 15.02 -21.16 -0.80
CA ILE A 10 14.91 -20.75 -1.59
C ILE A 10 14.55 -20.39 -2.24
N GLU A 11 14.64 -20.47 -2.09
CA GLU A 11 14.28 -20.15 -2.88
C GLU A 11 13.63 -19.74 -3.22
N LEU A 12 13.88 -19.69 -2.97
CA LEU A 12 13.34 -19.20 -3.49
C LEU A 12 12.72 -18.67 -3.82
N ASN A 13 12.93 -18.46 -3.63
CA ASN A 13 12.25 -17.81 -3.97
C ASN A 13 12.02 -17.03 -4.47
N ILE A 14 12.81 -17.15 -4.28
CA ILE A 14 12.58 -16.18 -5.09
C ILE A 14 11.31 -15.61 -5.52
N ASP A 15 10.48 -16.12 -5.81
CA ASP A 15 9.19 -15.62 -6.25
C ASP A 15 8.24 -15.44 -5.10
N VAL A 16 8.71 -14.98 -4.00
CA VAL A 16 7.86 -14.55 -2.90
C VAL A 16 7.12 -13.33 -3.40
N PRO A 17 5.77 -13.36 -3.44
CA PRO A 17 5.03 -12.18 -3.84
C PRO A 17 5.40 -11.02 -2.95
N SER A 18 5.73 -9.91 -3.57
CA SER A 18 6.06 -8.70 -2.83
C SER A 18 4.82 -7.95 -2.37
N VAL A 19 3.63 -8.46 -2.68
CA VAL A 19 2.36 -7.86 -2.28
C VAL A 19 1.78 -8.67 -1.14
N ARG A 20 1.52 -8.02 0.00
CA ARG A 20 0.97 -8.69 1.19
C ARG A 20 -0.20 -7.90 1.74
N GLU A 21 -1.19 -8.62 2.28
CA GLU A 21 -2.36 -8.00 2.89
C GLU A 21 -2.10 -7.72 4.36
N ILE A 22 -2.58 -6.57 4.87
CA ILE A 22 -2.47 -6.22 6.27
C ILE A 22 -3.84 -5.88 6.85
N ASN A 23 -3.96 -6.00 8.18
CA ASN A 23 -5.20 -5.67 8.87
C ASN A 23 -5.13 -4.25 9.45
N LEU A 24 -6.23 -3.84 10.11
CA LEU A 24 -6.33 -2.49 10.66
C LEU A 24 -5.25 -2.19 11.69
N GLU A 25 -4.99 -3.11 12.59
CA GLU A 25 -4.01 -2.88 13.64
C GLU A 25 -2.63 -2.61 13.06
N THR A 26 -2.25 -3.39 12.05
CA THR A 26 -0.97 -3.19 11.37
C THR A 26 -0.96 -1.84 10.64
N ALA A 27 -2.07 -1.50 9.98
CA ALA A 27 -2.16 -0.23 9.26
C ALA A 27 -2.00 0.95 10.22
N ILE A 28 -2.63 0.88 11.40
CA ILE A 28 -2.52 1.94 12.41
C ILE A 28 -1.06 2.11 12.83
N ASN A 29 -0.39 1.01 13.14
CA ASN A 29 0.99 1.06 13.60
C ASN A 29 1.92 1.63 12.53
N LEU A 30 1.72 1.23 11.28
CA LEU A 30 2.54 1.73 10.18
C LEU A 30 2.31 3.22 9.95
N GLN A 31 1.04 3.66 10.03
CA GLN A 31 0.72 5.07 9.86
C GLN A 31 1.38 5.92 10.95
N LYS A 32 1.35 5.44 12.18
CA LYS A 32 1.98 6.15 13.31
C LYS A 32 3.49 6.24 13.13
N ASN A 33 4.08 5.26 12.48
CA ASN A 33 5.54 5.22 12.26
C ASN A 33 5.97 5.98 11.01
N GLY A 34 5.04 6.64 10.33
CA GLY A 34 5.39 7.46 9.17
C GLY A 34 5.48 6.70 7.86
N THR A 35 4.99 5.46 7.81
CA THR A 35 4.97 4.70 6.57
C THR A 35 4.09 5.42 5.54
N LEU A 36 4.54 5.44 4.29
CA LEU A 36 3.78 6.06 3.22
C LEU A 36 2.50 5.28 2.94
N PHE A 37 1.38 5.99 2.82
CA PHE A 37 0.10 5.40 2.41
C PHE A 37 -0.29 5.96 1.05
N VAL A 38 -0.86 5.10 0.21
CA VAL A 38 -1.32 5.45 -1.13
C VAL A 38 -2.81 5.14 -1.21
N ASP A 39 -3.60 6.16 -1.52
CA ASP A 39 -5.06 6.02 -1.69
C ASP A 39 -5.33 5.71 -3.15
N ALA A 40 -5.87 4.51 -3.41
CA ALA A 40 -6.13 4.06 -4.77
C ALA A 40 -7.51 4.46 -5.28
N ARG A 41 -8.27 5.24 -4.50
CA ARG A 41 -9.59 5.70 -4.93
C ARG A 41 -9.44 6.82 -5.95
N SER A 42 -10.53 7.07 -6.71
CA SER A 42 -10.58 8.24 -7.58
C SER A 42 -10.53 9.51 -6.73
N GLU A 43 -9.99 10.56 -7.31
CA GLU A 43 -9.76 11.82 -6.61
C GLU A 43 -11.01 12.37 -5.93
N GLU A 44 -12.17 12.18 -6.54
CA GLU A 44 -13.43 12.69 -5.99
C GLU A 44 -13.78 12.13 -4.62
N TYR A 45 -13.30 10.93 -4.31
CA TYR A 45 -13.56 10.32 -3.00
C TYR A 45 -12.78 10.99 -1.87
N LEU A 46 -11.75 11.75 -2.20
CA LEU A 46 -10.93 12.42 -1.19
C LEU A 46 -11.69 13.52 -0.46
N GLU A 47 -12.82 13.97 -1.02
CA GLU A 47 -13.65 14.96 -0.34
C GLU A 47 -14.20 14.43 0.98
N ASP A 48 -14.39 13.13 1.09
CA ASP A 48 -14.86 12.50 2.32
C ASP A 48 -13.74 12.33 3.35
N GLY A 49 -12.52 12.69 2.97
CA GLY A 49 -11.36 12.51 3.81
C GLY A 49 -10.51 11.32 3.37
N PHE A 50 -9.32 11.24 3.93
CA PHE A 50 -8.39 10.16 3.61
C PHE A 50 -7.48 9.90 4.81
N ILE A 51 -6.77 8.78 4.79
CA ILE A 51 -5.83 8.46 5.86
C ILE A 51 -4.72 9.53 5.88
N PRO A 52 -4.42 10.10 7.06
CA PRO A 52 -3.46 11.22 7.11
C PRO A 52 -2.12 10.86 6.46
N GLY A 53 -1.66 11.76 5.60
CA GLY A 53 -0.41 11.60 4.88
C GLY A 53 -0.50 10.81 3.60
N ALA A 54 -1.67 10.27 3.25
CA ALA A 54 -1.81 9.45 2.04
C ALA A 54 -1.66 10.31 0.79
N ILE A 55 -1.02 9.74 -0.23
CA ILE A 55 -0.93 10.36 -1.54
C ILE A 55 -1.91 9.69 -2.50
N ASN A 56 -2.28 10.40 -3.55
CA ASN A 56 -3.27 9.94 -4.52
C ASN A 56 -2.89 10.49 -5.90
N ASN A 57 -2.90 9.62 -6.90
CA ASN A 57 -2.63 10.05 -8.27
C ASN A 57 -3.21 9.02 -9.23
N ASP A 58 -4.06 9.48 -10.15
CA ASP A 58 -4.69 8.61 -11.15
C ASP A 58 -3.72 8.11 -12.21
N ASP A 59 -2.62 8.81 -12.39
CA ASP A 59 -1.60 8.44 -13.37
C ASP A 59 -0.59 7.52 -12.69
N THR A 60 -0.65 6.23 -13.02
CA THR A 60 0.21 5.24 -12.37
C THR A 60 1.70 5.52 -12.61
N ASP A 61 2.07 5.99 -13.80
CA ASP A 61 3.47 6.33 -14.08
C ASP A 61 3.94 7.46 -13.16
N ALA A 62 3.14 8.52 -13.04
CA ALA A 62 3.49 9.64 -12.18
C ALA A 62 3.53 9.21 -10.72
N LEU A 63 2.59 8.34 -10.31
CA LEU A 63 2.55 7.82 -8.95
C LEU A 63 3.80 7.00 -8.64
N SER A 64 4.23 6.15 -9.57
CA SER A 64 5.42 5.34 -9.35
C SER A 64 6.65 6.23 -9.17
N ASP A 65 6.77 7.30 -9.97
CA ASP A 65 7.87 8.25 -9.82
C ASP A 65 7.83 8.93 -8.46
N GLU A 66 6.64 9.29 -8.01
CA GLU A 66 6.48 9.94 -6.70
C GLU A 66 6.90 9.01 -5.56
N ILE A 67 6.44 7.77 -5.60
CA ILE A 67 6.79 6.79 -4.57
C ILE A 67 8.31 6.55 -4.56
N ALA A 68 8.90 6.35 -5.75
CA ALA A 68 10.33 6.09 -5.85
C ALA A 68 11.14 7.27 -5.32
N THR A 69 10.68 8.50 -5.58
CA THR A 69 11.35 9.70 -5.08
C THR A 69 11.27 9.79 -3.56
N LEU A 70 10.12 9.43 -2.99
CA LEU A 70 9.90 9.57 -1.55
C LEU A 70 10.60 8.47 -0.75
N ILE A 71 10.54 7.22 -1.21
CA ILE A 71 10.99 6.07 -0.40
C ILE A 71 11.84 5.07 -1.15
N GLY A 72 12.02 5.21 -2.46
CA GLY A 72 12.76 4.21 -3.25
C GLY A 72 11.91 2.98 -3.54
N PHE A 73 12.55 1.90 -3.98
CA PHE A 73 11.85 0.69 -4.43
C PHE A 73 11.74 -0.41 -3.38
N ASP A 74 12.56 -0.34 -2.33
CA ASP A 74 12.66 -1.43 -1.34
C ASP A 74 11.90 -1.17 -0.05
N LYS A 75 11.62 0.08 0.26
CA LYS A 75 10.95 0.42 1.50
C LYS A 75 9.45 0.14 1.39
N GLY A 76 8.89 -0.43 2.45
CA GLY A 76 7.47 -0.79 2.45
C GLY A 76 6.54 0.41 2.43
N PHE A 77 5.41 0.26 1.74
CA PHE A 77 4.35 1.27 1.76
C PHE A 77 3.00 0.55 1.64
N VAL A 78 1.93 1.28 1.98
CA VAL A 78 0.58 0.71 2.08
C VAL A 78 -0.31 1.31 1.01
N ILE A 79 -1.07 0.46 0.32
CA ILE A 79 -2.11 0.91 -0.62
C ILE A 79 -3.46 0.52 -0.05
N TYR A 80 -4.45 1.41 -0.15
CA TYR A 80 -5.81 1.11 0.28
C TYR A 80 -6.83 1.69 -0.70
N CYS A 81 -8.05 1.20 -0.62
CA CYS A 81 -9.16 1.66 -1.44
C CYS A 81 -10.36 1.92 -0.52
N SER A 82 -11.59 1.80 -1.03
CA SER A 82 -12.80 2.11 -0.26
C SER A 82 -13.11 1.07 0.80
N ASP A 83 -13.11 -0.22 0.41
CA ASP A 83 -13.47 -1.32 1.31
C ASP A 83 -12.97 -2.65 0.73
N ASP A 84 -13.35 -3.75 1.40
CA ASP A 84 -12.92 -5.10 1.00
C ASP A 84 -13.33 -5.48 -0.41
N ASP A 85 -14.42 -4.92 -0.90
CA ASP A 85 -14.95 -5.28 -2.22
C ASP A 85 -14.29 -4.51 -3.35
N CYS A 86 -13.46 -3.51 -3.01
CA CYS A 86 -12.80 -2.69 -4.01
C CYS A 86 -11.52 -3.38 -4.49
N GLY A 87 -11.41 -3.65 -5.79
CA GLY A 87 -10.22 -4.27 -6.34
C GLY A 87 -9.12 -3.32 -6.75
N SER A 88 -9.35 -2.01 -6.64
CA SER A 88 -8.40 -1.02 -7.15
C SER A 88 -7.06 -1.05 -6.43
N SER A 89 -7.06 -1.30 -5.11
CA SER A 89 -5.80 -1.33 -4.37
C SER A 89 -4.94 -2.52 -4.79
N GLU A 90 -5.56 -3.67 -5.03
CA GLU A 90 -4.82 -4.84 -5.48
C GLU A 90 -4.32 -4.66 -6.90
N ASP A 91 -5.16 -4.12 -7.78
CA ASP A 91 -4.76 -3.86 -9.16
C ASP A 91 -3.57 -2.90 -9.20
N LEU A 92 -3.64 -1.84 -8.42
CA LEU A 92 -2.54 -0.88 -8.35
C LEU A 92 -1.29 -1.52 -7.77
N ALA A 93 -1.45 -2.38 -6.77
CA ALA A 93 -0.31 -3.07 -6.16
C ALA A 93 0.44 -3.90 -7.19
N TYR A 94 -0.28 -4.65 -8.01
CA TYR A 94 0.36 -5.47 -9.03
C TYR A 94 1.00 -4.62 -10.12
N ASP A 95 0.37 -3.50 -10.50
CA ASP A 95 0.97 -2.57 -11.45
C ASP A 95 2.29 -2.02 -10.91
N LEU A 96 2.31 -1.60 -9.66
CA LEU A 96 3.52 -1.07 -9.04
C LEU A 96 4.59 -2.13 -8.86
N GLN A 97 4.18 -3.38 -8.62
CA GLN A 97 5.13 -4.48 -8.57
C GLN A 97 5.88 -4.59 -9.88
N GLU A 98 5.20 -4.39 -11.00
CA GLU A 98 5.83 -4.45 -12.31
C GLU A 98 6.80 -3.31 -12.53
N PHE A 99 6.61 -2.17 -11.86
CA PHE A 99 7.56 -1.06 -11.90
C PHE A 99 8.82 -1.33 -11.08
N GLY A 100 8.82 -2.37 -10.27
CA GLY A 100 10.00 -2.74 -9.50
C GLY A 100 9.87 -2.59 -7.99
N PHE A 101 8.71 -2.16 -7.50
CA PHE A 101 8.50 -2.04 -6.06
C PHE A 101 8.33 -3.45 -5.47
N ASN A 102 9.11 -3.75 -4.44
CA ASN A 102 9.18 -5.12 -3.94
C ASN A 102 8.68 -5.29 -2.50
N ASN A 103 8.03 -4.29 -1.93
CA ASN A 103 7.53 -4.39 -0.56
C ASN A 103 6.23 -3.62 -0.45
N ILE A 104 5.15 -4.19 -1.00
CA ILE A 104 3.85 -3.52 -1.12
C ILE A 104 2.88 -4.16 -0.14
N LEU A 105 2.21 -3.34 0.65
CA LEU A 105 1.23 -3.80 1.63
C LEU A 105 -0.14 -3.29 1.21
N VAL A 106 -1.15 -4.16 1.23
CA VAL A 106 -2.52 -3.79 0.86
C VAL A 106 -3.40 -3.85 2.09
N PHE A 107 -3.98 -2.70 2.44
CA PHE A 107 -4.93 -2.61 3.54
C PHE A 107 -6.34 -2.75 2.96
N LYS A 108 -6.86 -3.97 2.94
CA LYS A 108 -8.12 -4.27 2.26
C LYS A 108 -9.33 -3.68 2.96
N GLY A 109 -9.30 -3.57 4.27
CA GLY A 109 -10.39 -2.91 4.99
C GLY A 109 -10.59 -1.47 4.53
N GLY A 110 -9.52 -0.82 4.17
CA GLY A 110 -9.55 0.45 3.45
C GLY A 110 -10.20 1.58 4.20
N TRP A 111 -10.67 2.55 3.43
CA TRP A 111 -11.25 3.76 3.98
C TRP A 111 -12.43 3.46 4.92
N LYS A 112 -13.29 2.52 4.54
CA LYS A 112 -14.45 2.19 5.37
C LYS A 112 -14.02 1.77 6.77
N THR A 113 -13.09 0.83 6.86
CA THR A 113 -12.62 0.34 8.16
C THR A 113 -11.93 1.45 8.95
N TRP A 114 -11.08 2.23 8.27
CA TRP A 114 -10.35 3.31 8.95
C TRP A 114 -11.31 4.38 9.49
N SER A 115 -12.22 4.87 8.64
CA SER A 115 -13.11 5.96 9.03
C SER A 115 -14.12 5.55 10.10
N GLU A 116 -14.55 4.29 10.09
CA GLU A 116 -15.52 3.79 11.07
C GLU A 116 -14.87 3.47 12.42
N SER A 117 -13.56 3.48 12.50
CA SER A 117 -12.84 3.13 13.72
C SER A 117 -12.53 4.33 14.61
N GLY A 118 -12.96 5.53 14.22
CA GLY A 118 -12.74 6.72 15.03
C GLY A 118 -11.33 7.27 14.97
N LEU A 119 -10.57 6.89 13.95
CA LEU A 119 -9.19 7.34 13.77
C LEU A 119 -9.15 8.71 13.11
N ASP A 120 -7.96 9.34 13.17
CA ASP A 120 -7.77 10.65 12.55
C ASP A 120 -8.01 10.57 11.05
N ILE A 121 -8.56 11.65 10.50
CA ILE A 121 -8.88 11.78 9.08
C ILE A 121 -8.30 13.10 8.60
N GLU A 122 -7.68 13.07 7.43
CA GLU A 122 -7.20 14.29 6.79
C GLU A 122 -8.15 14.65 5.66
N TYR A 123 -8.33 15.94 5.42
CA TYR A 123 -9.20 16.46 4.36
C TYR A 123 -8.40 17.40 3.47
N ASN A 124 -8.76 17.43 2.18
CA ASN A 124 -8.23 18.45 1.28
C ASN A 124 -8.82 19.80 1.64
N GLU A 125 -8.02 20.83 1.50
CA GLU A 125 -8.45 22.21 1.83
C GLU A 125 -8.70 23.01 0.59
#